data_24c89a643382c1078a54e505c383fa9e
#
_entry.id   24c89a643382c1078a54e505c383fa9e
#
_cell.length_a   1.000
_cell.length_b   1.000
_cell.length_c   1.000
_cell.angle_alpha   90.00
_cell.angle_beta   90.00
_cell.angle_gamma   90.00
#
_symmetry.space_group_name_H-M   'P 1'
#
loop_
_entity.id
_entity.type
_entity.pdbx_description
1 polymer ?
#
loop_
_entity_poly.entity_id
_entity_poly.type
_entity_poly.pdbx_seq_one_letter_code
_entity_poly.pdbx_strand_id
1 'polypeptide(L)'
;MAVASGRAGLGQILRKSLNRVPCAVWFRPLFTRSRIPDSVFQPQPGDHEKYGGDPEQPHKIHIVTRIKSVIGRPYWEKKIIRDLGLDKAHQPKLHKNIPSVNSKLKVVKHLIRIQPLKLPHGLPTEEEMSDTFLTSKGELVIKRHLKPVEQKEIQS
;
A
#
# COMPACT_ATOMS: atom_id res chain seq x y z
N MET A 1 87.59 32.20 15.40
CA MET A 1 87.89 30.78 15.33
C MET A 1 86.64 30.06 14.90
N ALA A 2 86.49 29.71 13.65
CA ALA A 2 86.65 28.35 13.16
C ALA A 2 85.56 27.41 13.73
N VAL A 3 84.76 26.64 13.08
CA VAL A 3 84.88 25.88 11.82
C VAL A 3 83.49 25.34 11.52
N ALA A 4 83.05 25.45 10.32
CA ALA A 4 82.74 24.37 9.38
C ALA A 4 81.53 23.46 9.67
N SER A 5 80.59 23.49 8.77
CA SER A 5 80.44 22.45 7.74
C SER A 5 79.52 21.32 8.12
N GLY A 6 78.53 21.10 7.31
CA GLY A 6 77.75 19.87 7.34
C GLY A 6 76.54 19.92 6.40
N ARG A 7 76.83 19.80 5.11
CA ARG A 7 75.84 19.44 4.09
C ARG A 7 75.24 18.08 4.39
N ALA A 8 73.96 17.98 4.31
CA ALA A 8 73.37 16.76 3.80
C ALA A 8 71.97 17.09 3.23
N GLY A 9 71.96 17.30 1.93
CA GLY A 9 70.73 17.25 1.14
C GLY A 9 70.28 15.80 1.05
N LEU A 10 69.18 15.51 1.63
CA LEU A 10 68.51 14.25 1.38
C LEU A 10 67.22 14.57 0.62
N GLY A 11 67.27 14.22 -0.65
CA GLY A 11 66.19 14.31 -1.56
C GLY A 11 64.91 13.65 -0.99
N GLN A 12 63.92 14.46 -0.83
CA GLN A 12 62.57 13.96 -0.61
C GLN A 12 62.12 13.25 -1.89
N ILE A 13 62.25 11.94 -1.87
CA ILE A 13 61.57 11.10 -2.84
C ILE A 13 60.11 11.26 -2.59
N LEU A 14 59.47 12.06 -3.43
CA LEU A 14 58.03 12.10 -3.57
C LEU A 14 57.51 10.72 -3.90
N ARG A 15 57.23 9.94 -2.88
CA ARG A 15 56.40 8.76 -3.03
C ARG A 15 55.02 9.26 -3.42
N LYS A 16 54.74 9.30 -4.72
CA LYS A 16 53.38 9.31 -5.24
C LYS A 16 52.72 8.10 -4.65
N SER A 17 51.95 8.31 -3.58
CA SER A 17 50.97 7.34 -3.14
C SER A 17 49.99 7.19 -4.28
N LEU A 18 50.13 6.14 -5.01
CA LEU A 18 49.08 5.62 -5.88
C LEU A 18 47.91 5.37 -4.97
N ASN A 19 47.01 6.37 -4.89
CA ASN A 19 45.66 6.16 -4.40
C ASN A 19 45.08 5.07 -5.31
N ARG A 20 45.27 3.83 -4.94
CA ARG A 20 44.43 2.74 -5.40
C ARG A 20 43.01 3.15 -4.98
N VAL A 21 42.32 3.73 -5.94
CA VAL A 21 40.87 3.81 -5.86
C VAL A 21 40.43 2.37 -5.60
N PRO A 22 39.85 2.05 -4.42
CA PRO A 22 39.30 0.75 -4.24
C PRO A 22 38.30 0.58 -5.39
N CYS A 23 38.53 -0.42 -6.23
CA CYS A 23 37.52 -0.88 -7.15
C CYS A 23 36.25 -0.94 -6.31
N ALA A 24 35.38 0.04 -6.47
CA ALA A 24 34.06 -0.05 -5.94
C ALA A 24 33.48 -1.29 -6.59
N VAL A 25 33.65 -2.43 -5.89
CA VAL A 25 32.93 -3.63 -6.22
C VAL A 25 31.49 -3.18 -6.16
N TRP A 26 30.93 -2.95 -7.31
CA TRP A 26 29.52 -2.73 -7.48
C TRP A 26 28.85 -4.03 -7.04
N PHE A 27 28.75 -4.22 -5.73
CA PHE A 27 27.75 -5.09 -5.19
C PHE A 27 26.43 -4.51 -5.63
N ARG A 28 25.99 -4.92 -6.81
CA ARG A 28 24.57 -4.82 -7.11
C ARG A 28 23.90 -5.60 -5.99
N PRO A 29 23.21 -4.95 -5.07
CA PRO A 29 22.43 -5.69 -4.11
C PRO A 29 21.42 -6.48 -4.91
N LEU A 30 21.68 -7.77 -5.08
CA LEU A 30 20.83 -8.71 -5.83
C LEU A 30 19.39 -8.73 -5.29
N PHE A 31 19.17 -8.11 -4.13
CA PHE A 31 17.89 -7.90 -3.51
C PHE A 31 17.86 -6.52 -2.86
N THR A 32 17.69 -5.48 -3.65
CA THR A 32 17.03 -4.31 -3.12
C THR A 32 15.59 -4.73 -2.85
N ARG A 33 15.32 -5.18 -1.63
CA ARG A 33 13.98 -5.00 -1.10
C ARG A 33 13.74 -3.51 -1.23
N SER A 34 12.96 -3.14 -2.21
CA SER A 34 12.49 -1.77 -2.34
C SER A 34 11.73 -1.50 -1.04
N ARG A 35 12.40 -0.87 -0.09
CA ARG A 35 11.73 -0.34 1.10
C ARG A 35 10.70 0.60 0.56
N ILE A 36 9.47 0.31 0.85
CA ILE A 36 8.39 1.23 0.53
C ILE A 36 8.72 2.51 1.28
N PRO A 37 8.86 3.65 0.61
CA PRO A 37 9.19 4.90 1.28
C PRO A 37 8.15 5.20 2.36
N ASP A 38 8.58 5.69 3.50
CA ASP A 38 7.68 6.03 4.62
C ASP A 38 6.63 7.07 4.22
N SER A 39 6.93 7.92 3.23
CA SER A 39 5.98 8.87 2.64
C SER A 39 4.71 8.21 2.09
N VAL A 40 4.77 6.94 1.69
CA VAL A 40 3.59 6.18 1.24
C VAL A 40 2.62 5.90 2.40
N PHE A 41 3.14 5.83 3.61
CA PHE A 41 2.35 5.56 4.82
C PHE A 41 1.85 6.83 5.51
N GLN A 42 2.40 7.98 5.15
CA GLN A 42 1.95 9.26 5.69
C GLN A 42 0.68 9.71 4.95
N PRO A 43 -0.37 10.11 5.67
CA PRO A 43 -1.55 10.69 5.04
C PRO A 43 -1.17 12.02 4.38
N GLN A 44 -1.58 12.18 3.14
CA GLN A 44 -1.42 13.44 2.42
C GLN A 44 -2.65 14.32 2.67
N PRO A 45 -2.48 15.65 2.78
CA PRO A 45 -3.61 16.55 2.87
C PRO A 45 -4.48 16.42 1.61
N GLY A 46 -5.79 16.26 1.78
CA GLY A 46 -6.72 16.07 0.66
C GLY A 46 -6.91 14.62 0.20
N ASP A 47 -6.22 13.63 0.79
CA ASP A 47 -6.43 12.22 0.44
C ASP A 47 -7.88 11.76 0.68
N HIS A 48 -8.55 12.31 1.68
CA HIS A 48 -9.94 12.00 1.99
C HIS A 48 -10.91 12.49 0.90
N GLU A 49 -10.62 13.60 0.23
CA GLU A 49 -11.42 14.11 -0.89
C GLU A 49 -11.26 13.20 -2.12
N LYS A 50 -10.03 12.79 -2.39
CA LYS A 50 -9.71 11.97 -3.56
C LYS A 50 -10.19 10.53 -3.46
N TYR A 51 -10.05 9.92 -2.30
CA TYR A 51 -10.33 8.49 -2.10
C TYR A 51 -11.65 8.24 -1.36
N GLY A 52 -12.29 9.27 -0.88
CA GLY A 52 -13.47 9.18 -0.02
C GLY A 52 -13.10 8.79 1.41
N GLY A 53 -13.96 9.12 2.31
CA GLY A 53 -13.78 8.85 3.73
C GLY A 53 -13.91 10.13 4.54
N ASP A 54 -14.26 9.96 5.80
CA ASP A 54 -14.35 11.06 6.76
C ASP A 54 -13.15 10.95 7.71
N PRO A 55 -12.30 11.98 7.80
CA PRO A 55 -11.16 11.97 8.71
C PRO A 55 -11.60 11.94 10.20
N GLU A 56 -12.76 12.52 10.53
CA GLU A 56 -13.27 12.58 11.90
C GLU A 56 -13.93 11.27 12.31
N GLN A 57 -14.62 10.60 11.38
CA GLN A 57 -15.31 9.34 11.64
C GLN A 57 -14.87 8.25 10.65
N PRO A 58 -13.72 7.63 10.87
CA PRO A 58 -13.24 6.59 9.98
C PRO A 58 -14.21 5.40 9.96
N HIS A 59 -14.50 4.90 8.77
CA HIS A 59 -15.37 3.74 8.61
C HIS A 59 -14.75 2.48 9.23
N LYS A 60 -15.61 1.61 9.78
CA LYS A 60 -15.19 0.42 10.52
C LYS A 60 -14.80 -0.77 9.62
N ILE A 61 -15.34 -0.83 8.43
CA ILE A 61 -15.20 -1.96 7.51
C ILE A 61 -14.80 -1.45 6.12
N HIS A 62 -13.76 -2.07 5.56
CA HIS A 62 -13.31 -1.83 4.19
C HIS A 62 -13.89 -2.90 3.26
N ILE A 63 -14.31 -2.49 2.08
CA ILE A 63 -14.52 -3.36 0.93
C ILE A 63 -13.26 -3.29 0.09
N VAL A 64 -12.58 -4.40 -0.04
CA VAL A 64 -11.34 -4.49 -0.82
C VAL A 64 -11.57 -5.35 -2.04
N THR A 65 -11.26 -4.80 -3.20
CA THR A 65 -11.40 -5.48 -4.48
C THR A 65 -10.08 -5.44 -5.23
N ARG A 66 -9.59 -6.59 -5.70
CA ARG A 66 -8.39 -6.61 -6.54
C ARG A 66 -8.74 -6.25 -7.98
N ILE A 67 -8.08 -5.22 -8.52
CA ILE A 67 -8.30 -4.74 -9.89
C ILE A 67 -7.21 -5.24 -10.84
N LYS A 68 -5.94 -5.19 -10.39
CA LYS A 68 -4.80 -5.54 -11.24
C LYS A 68 -4.30 -6.94 -10.96
N SER A 69 -3.74 -7.58 -12.01
CA SER A 69 -3.13 -8.91 -11.90
C SER A 69 -1.88 -8.90 -11.02
N VAL A 70 -1.65 -10.00 -10.32
CA VAL A 70 -0.45 -10.24 -9.50
C VAL A 70 0.67 -10.95 -10.28
N ILE A 71 0.44 -11.29 -11.55
CA ILE A 71 1.45 -11.91 -12.41
C ILE A 71 2.60 -10.92 -12.62
N GLY A 72 3.84 -11.37 -12.51
CA GLY A 72 5.01 -10.51 -12.63
C GLY A 72 5.33 -9.66 -11.39
N ARG A 73 4.52 -9.73 -10.32
CA ARG A 73 4.77 -8.99 -9.09
C ARG A 73 5.71 -9.75 -8.14
N PRO A 74 6.41 -9.04 -7.24
CA PRO A 74 7.27 -9.63 -6.23
C PRO A 74 6.51 -10.63 -5.33
N TYR A 75 7.24 -11.62 -4.79
CA TYR A 75 6.64 -12.68 -3.97
C TYR A 75 5.93 -12.16 -2.71
N TRP A 76 6.42 -11.07 -2.11
CA TRP A 76 5.81 -10.47 -0.92
C TRP A 76 4.45 -9.84 -1.20
N GLU A 77 4.27 -9.21 -2.36
CA GLU A 77 2.96 -8.69 -2.77
C GLU A 77 1.98 -9.85 -3.01
N LYS A 78 2.43 -10.91 -3.69
CA LYS A 78 1.63 -12.12 -3.92
C LYS A 78 1.19 -12.76 -2.60
N LYS A 79 2.11 -12.84 -1.62
CA LYS A 79 1.81 -13.38 -0.29
C LYS A 79 0.73 -12.54 0.40
N ILE A 80 0.86 -11.22 0.40
CA ILE A 80 -0.11 -10.32 1.02
C ILE A 80 -1.49 -10.45 0.35
N ILE A 81 -1.55 -10.50 -0.98
CA ILE A 81 -2.82 -10.68 -1.71
C ILE A 81 -3.49 -11.99 -1.33
N ARG A 82 -2.71 -13.07 -1.19
CA ARG A 82 -3.23 -14.38 -0.72
C ARG A 82 -3.70 -14.32 0.73
N ASP A 83 -2.93 -13.70 1.61
CA ASP A 83 -3.29 -13.51 3.02
C ASP A 83 -4.58 -12.71 3.20
N LEU A 84 -4.85 -11.77 2.28
CA LEU A 84 -6.11 -11.01 2.25
C LEU A 84 -7.25 -11.75 1.53
N GLY A 85 -7.01 -12.93 0.98
CA GLY A 85 -8.01 -13.70 0.26
C GLY A 85 -8.46 -13.08 -1.07
N LEU A 86 -7.61 -12.24 -1.68
CA LEU A 86 -7.91 -11.53 -2.92
C LEU A 86 -7.38 -12.26 -4.17
N ASP A 87 -7.45 -13.59 -4.17
CA ASP A 87 -6.94 -14.42 -5.28
C ASP A 87 -7.72 -14.21 -6.58
N LYS A 88 -9.03 -14.02 -6.47
CA LYS A 88 -9.90 -13.76 -7.62
C LYS A 88 -9.95 -12.25 -7.91
N ALA A 89 -9.83 -11.88 -9.20
CA ALA A 89 -9.98 -10.50 -9.63
C ALA A 89 -11.46 -10.07 -9.52
N HIS A 90 -11.66 -8.80 -9.24
CA HIS A 90 -12.97 -8.14 -9.16
C HIS A 90 -13.95 -8.71 -8.12
N GLN A 91 -13.51 -9.65 -7.29
CA GLN A 91 -14.33 -10.15 -6.19
C GLN A 91 -14.12 -9.25 -4.96
N PRO A 92 -15.18 -8.62 -4.43
CA PRO A 92 -15.10 -7.83 -3.22
C PRO A 92 -14.93 -8.73 -1.99
N LYS A 93 -14.07 -8.31 -1.06
CA LYS A 93 -13.87 -8.93 0.25
C LYS A 93 -13.99 -7.88 1.33
N LEU A 94 -14.62 -8.26 2.44
CA LEU A 94 -14.80 -7.38 3.59
C LEU A 94 -13.64 -7.57 4.58
N HIS A 95 -13.03 -6.47 4.99
CA HIS A 95 -11.96 -6.44 5.98
C HIS A 95 -12.24 -5.40 7.04
N LYS A 96 -11.92 -5.73 8.29
CA LYS A 96 -12.02 -4.79 9.40
C LYS A 96 -10.96 -3.69 9.25
N ASN A 97 -11.30 -2.47 9.64
CA ASN A 97 -10.35 -1.36 9.69
C ASN A 97 -9.47 -1.48 10.93
N ILE A 98 -8.44 -2.32 10.86
CA ILE A 98 -7.47 -2.60 11.93
C ILE A 98 -6.08 -2.22 11.41
N PRO A 99 -5.18 -1.68 12.25
CA PRO A 99 -3.84 -1.28 11.84
C PRO A 99 -3.04 -2.37 11.12
N SER A 100 -3.18 -3.63 11.55
CA SER A 100 -2.51 -4.77 10.92
C SER A 100 -2.97 -5.03 9.49
N VAL A 101 -4.27 -4.90 9.23
CA VAL A 101 -4.84 -5.01 7.89
C VAL A 101 -4.43 -3.80 7.05
N ASN A 102 -4.51 -2.60 7.61
CA ASN A 102 -4.16 -1.37 6.91
C ASN A 102 -2.70 -1.35 6.47
N SER A 103 -1.78 -1.88 7.28
CA SER A 103 -0.38 -2.03 6.92
C SER A 103 -0.18 -2.94 5.69
N LYS A 104 -0.93 -4.05 5.61
CA LYS A 104 -0.93 -4.94 4.44
C LYS A 104 -1.54 -4.26 3.21
N LEU A 105 -2.65 -3.56 3.38
CA LEU A 105 -3.31 -2.84 2.28
C LEU A 105 -2.43 -1.74 1.70
N LYS A 106 -1.67 -1.02 2.53
CA LYS A 106 -0.72 0.01 2.08
C LYS A 106 0.33 -0.53 1.11
N VAL A 107 0.83 -1.73 1.35
CA VAL A 107 1.84 -2.37 0.49
C VAL A 107 1.28 -2.67 -0.90
N VAL A 108 0.04 -3.12 -0.99
CA VAL A 108 -0.60 -3.57 -2.24
C VAL A 108 -1.60 -2.57 -2.81
N LYS A 109 -1.62 -1.33 -2.30
CA LYS A 109 -2.59 -0.30 -2.69
C LYS A 109 -2.70 -0.07 -4.21
N HIS A 110 -1.62 -0.28 -4.94
CA HIS A 110 -1.57 -0.11 -6.40
C HIS A 110 -2.26 -1.23 -7.19
N LEU A 111 -2.61 -2.35 -6.54
CA LEU A 111 -3.29 -3.50 -7.14
C LEU A 111 -4.77 -3.59 -6.77
N ILE A 112 -5.17 -2.87 -5.73
CA ILE A 112 -6.48 -2.98 -5.11
C ILE A 112 -7.27 -1.67 -5.18
N ARG A 113 -8.56 -1.79 -5.02
CA ARG A 113 -9.49 -0.68 -4.78
C ARG A 113 -10.10 -0.88 -3.40
N ILE A 114 -10.08 0.16 -2.59
CA ILE A 114 -10.65 0.16 -1.25
C ILE A 114 -11.85 1.10 -1.27
N GLN A 115 -12.96 0.63 -0.73
CA GLN A 115 -14.19 1.42 -0.58
C GLN A 115 -14.70 1.26 0.86
N PRO A 116 -15.33 2.28 1.44
CA PRO A 116 -16.03 2.14 2.71
C PRO A 116 -17.28 1.29 2.53
N LEU A 117 -17.59 0.45 3.51
CA LEU A 117 -18.86 -0.25 3.58
C LEU A 117 -19.92 0.71 4.11
N LYS A 118 -20.98 0.88 3.35
CA LYS A 118 -22.16 1.66 3.76
C LYS A 118 -23.24 0.69 4.23
N LEU A 119 -23.81 0.98 5.38
CA LEU A 119 -24.85 0.19 6.04
C LEU A 119 -26.11 1.06 6.18
N PRO A 120 -26.93 1.20 5.15
CA PRO A 120 -28.10 2.07 5.20
C PRO A 120 -29.13 1.61 6.25
N HIS A 121 -29.18 0.31 6.54
CA HIS A 121 -30.13 -0.29 7.49
C HIS A 121 -29.47 -0.73 8.81
N GLY A 122 -28.20 -0.34 9.05
CA GLY A 122 -27.42 -0.82 10.20
C GLY A 122 -26.79 -2.19 9.96
N LEU A 123 -26.32 -2.81 11.05
CA LEU A 123 -25.74 -4.16 10.99
C LEU A 123 -26.86 -5.19 10.87
N PRO A 124 -26.76 -6.13 9.91
CA PRO A 124 -27.73 -7.21 9.78
C PRO A 124 -27.65 -8.16 10.99
N THR A 125 -28.78 -8.75 11.35
CA THR A 125 -28.82 -9.83 12.34
C THR A 125 -28.24 -11.11 11.76
N GLU A 126 -27.95 -12.13 12.59
CA GLU A 126 -27.38 -13.39 12.11
C GLU A 126 -28.31 -14.09 11.11
N GLU A 127 -29.61 -13.99 11.30
CA GLU A 127 -30.62 -14.55 10.42
C GLU A 127 -30.66 -13.85 9.05
N GLU A 128 -30.49 -12.52 9.06
CA GLU A 128 -30.50 -11.69 7.85
C GLU A 128 -29.19 -11.78 7.08
N MET A 129 -28.10 -12.24 7.71
CA MET A 129 -26.78 -12.36 7.07
C MET A 129 -26.81 -13.23 5.80
N SER A 130 -27.67 -14.25 5.75
CA SER A 130 -27.83 -15.11 4.58
C SER A 130 -28.50 -14.39 3.40
N ASP A 131 -29.35 -13.40 3.69
CA ASP A 131 -30.13 -12.66 2.71
C ASP A 131 -29.49 -11.30 2.31
N THR A 132 -28.25 -11.08 2.71
CA THR A 132 -27.53 -9.86 2.34
C THR A 132 -26.82 -10.00 1.00
N PHE A 133 -26.73 -8.89 0.27
CA PHE A 133 -25.86 -8.78 -0.90
C PHE A 133 -25.13 -7.42 -0.92
N LEU A 134 -23.96 -7.44 -1.53
CA LEU A 134 -23.12 -6.25 -1.64
C LEU A 134 -23.32 -5.61 -3.02
N THR A 135 -23.75 -4.35 -3.01
CA THR A 135 -23.90 -3.55 -4.23
C THR A 135 -22.53 -3.08 -4.74
N SER A 136 -22.40 -2.84 -6.04
CA SER A 136 -21.18 -2.27 -6.66
C SER A 136 -20.78 -0.90 -6.09
N LYS A 137 -21.74 -0.17 -5.53
CA LYS A 137 -21.51 1.12 -4.84
C LYS A 137 -20.94 0.99 -3.42
N GLY A 138 -20.81 -0.23 -2.91
CA GLY A 138 -20.31 -0.48 -1.54
C GLY A 138 -21.39 -0.43 -0.46
N GLU A 139 -22.65 -0.65 -0.82
CA GLU A 139 -23.78 -0.72 0.09
C GLU A 139 -24.15 -2.17 0.37
N LEU A 140 -24.27 -2.53 1.64
CA LEU A 140 -24.82 -3.82 2.04
C LEU A 140 -26.35 -3.69 2.12
N VAL A 141 -27.03 -4.44 1.30
CA VAL A 141 -28.50 -4.43 1.22
C VAL A 141 -29.05 -5.75 1.66
N ILE A 142 -30.11 -5.71 2.47
CA ILE A 142 -30.84 -6.89 2.94
C ILE A 142 -32.02 -7.09 1.97
N LYS A 143 -32.13 -8.25 1.34
CA LYS A 143 -33.15 -8.51 0.31
C LYS A 143 -34.57 -8.28 0.82
N ARG A 144 -34.84 -8.59 2.08
CA ARG A 144 -36.16 -8.41 2.68
C ARG A 144 -36.56 -6.95 2.91
N HIS A 145 -35.59 -6.04 2.93
CA HIS A 145 -35.80 -4.60 3.13
C HIS A 145 -35.79 -3.81 1.81
N LEU A 146 -35.78 -4.48 0.67
CA LEU A 146 -35.90 -3.83 -0.63
C LEU A 146 -37.29 -3.16 -0.71
N LYS A 147 -37.34 -1.86 -0.84
CA LYS A 147 -38.57 -1.14 -1.15
C LYS A 147 -39.00 -1.50 -2.56
N PRO A 148 -40.29 -1.83 -2.76
CA PRO A 148 -40.79 -2.02 -4.11
C PRO A 148 -40.55 -0.74 -4.91
N VAL A 149 -40.09 -0.90 -6.14
CA VAL A 149 -39.94 0.25 -7.06
C VAL A 149 -41.34 0.75 -7.37
N GLU A 150 -41.63 1.95 -6.91
CA GLU A 150 -42.85 2.64 -7.31
C GLU A 150 -42.80 2.83 -8.82
N GLN A 151 -43.65 2.09 -9.54
CA GLN A 151 -43.86 2.31 -10.96
C GLN A 151 -44.51 3.67 -11.08
N LYS A 152 -43.76 4.65 -11.56
CA LYS A 152 -44.34 5.92 -11.98
C LYS A 152 -45.30 5.57 -13.12
N GLU A 153 -46.58 5.66 -12.85
CA GLU A 153 -47.61 5.58 -13.89
C GLU A 153 -47.25 6.62 -14.94
N ILE A 154 -46.98 6.14 -16.14
CA ILE A 154 -46.81 6.99 -17.30
C ILE A 154 -48.21 7.47 -17.61
N GLN A 155 -48.54 8.70 -17.14
CA GLN A 155 -49.74 9.36 -17.58
C GLN A 155 -49.59 9.64 -19.07
N SER A 156 -50.31 8.88 -19.84
CA SER A 156 -50.51 9.06 -21.29
C SER A 156 -51.39 10.26 -21.58
#